data_a2f61fce44986f998ec136d78bad0265
#
_entry.id   a2f61fce44986f998ec136d78bad0265
#
_cell.length_a   1.000
_cell.length_b   1.000
_cell.length_c   1.000
_cell.angle_alpha   90.00
_cell.angle_beta   90.00
_cell.angle_gamma   90.00
#
_symmetry.space_group_name_H-M   'P 1'
#
loop_
_entity.id
_entity.type
_entity.pdbx_description
1 polymer ?
#
loop_
_entity_poly.entity_id
_entity_poly.type
_entity_poly.pdbx_seq_one_letter_code
_entity_poly.pdbx_strand_id
1 'polypeptide(L)'
;MAAYGLYTHIQSNKRRSIALLIGLFLLVYVLVYAGALVAEALSVPDAPLNYYLRAAVYDFVKAAPFATIGAIVWVAIAYKFHQAMIDAITGATPVTRAEEPRLYNLLENLCISRGITMPTLRVADDEALNAFATGLNPKQYSITVTRGLIDALNDQELEAVLGHELTHIRNGDVRMLVIAVVIAGVVSFFGEMIFRIFFQASWYGGFSGRRSRSSGDGDRKGGGGAAIAIIIAIALVVLAWILAIVIRFALSRHREYLADSGSVELTKNPDAMIAALRKIEGRGELARANSAVMEMCIDNPRVGFANVFDTHPSIEARCAALVKFAGGHDPGPLALDAPEAQGRIEGGSAQGPWSAEPPPQAGSPGPWGAEPQAGKPFLPGEPPLGGGGPWDPKR
;
A
#
# COMPACT_ATOMS: atom_id res chain seq x y z
N MET A 1 29.31 -6.17 21.67
CA MET A 1 28.30 -7.13 21.11
C MET A 1 27.52 -6.59 19.91
N ALA A 2 27.41 -5.28 19.67
CA ALA A 2 26.64 -4.70 18.57
C ALA A 2 27.18 -5.03 17.16
N ALA A 3 28.50 -5.13 16.96
CA ALA A 3 29.10 -5.37 15.64
C ALA A 3 28.81 -6.78 15.09
N TYR A 4 28.72 -7.79 15.94
CA TYR A 4 28.44 -9.17 15.52
C TYR A 4 27.00 -9.33 15.01
N GLY A 5 26.04 -8.61 15.59
CA GLY A 5 24.64 -8.64 15.18
C GLY A 5 24.38 -8.00 13.82
N LEU A 6 25.11 -6.93 13.46
CA LEU A 6 24.90 -6.22 12.20
C LEU A 6 25.36 -7.05 10.99
N TYR A 7 26.55 -7.68 11.06
CA TYR A 7 27.03 -8.54 9.96
C TYR A 7 26.14 -9.76 9.72
N THR A 8 25.65 -10.39 10.78
CA THR A 8 24.72 -11.51 10.67
C THR A 8 23.38 -11.08 10.07
N HIS A 9 22.91 -9.88 10.37
CA HIS A 9 21.69 -9.32 9.82
C HIS A 9 21.84 -9.06 8.30
N ILE A 10 22.91 -8.39 7.87
CA ILE A 10 23.21 -8.15 6.45
C ILE A 10 23.30 -9.47 5.66
N GLN A 11 23.99 -10.48 6.19
CA GLN A 11 24.08 -11.79 5.55
C GLN A 11 22.71 -12.51 5.50
N SER A 12 21.91 -12.39 6.56
CA SER A 12 20.54 -12.90 6.59
C SER A 12 19.69 -12.26 5.51
N ASN A 13 19.74 -10.94 5.37
CA ASN A 13 18.98 -10.20 4.35
C ASN A 13 19.41 -10.59 2.92
N LYS A 14 20.71 -10.82 2.69
CA LYS A 14 21.20 -11.33 1.41
C LYS A 14 20.65 -12.73 1.09
N ARG A 15 20.65 -13.64 2.06
CA ARG A 15 20.08 -14.99 1.89
C ARG A 15 18.57 -14.93 1.65
N ARG A 16 17.86 -14.11 2.40
CA ARG A 16 16.42 -13.86 2.23
C ARG A 16 16.11 -13.30 0.84
N SER A 17 16.87 -12.32 0.35
CA SER A 17 16.71 -11.77 -1.00
C SER A 17 16.85 -12.84 -2.08
N ILE A 18 17.83 -13.76 -1.95
CA ILE A 18 18.00 -14.89 -2.87
C ILE A 18 16.83 -15.86 -2.76
N ALA A 19 16.40 -16.19 -1.54
CA ALA A 19 15.25 -17.06 -1.32
C ALA A 19 13.96 -16.47 -1.92
N LEU A 20 13.76 -15.15 -1.83
CA LEU A 20 12.64 -14.46 -2.43
C LEU A 20 12.67 -14.56 -3.97
N LEU A 21 13.84 -14.39 -4.59
CA LEU A 21 13.97 -14.57 -6.04
C LEU A 21 13.68 -16.01 -6.48
N ILE A 22 14.15 -17.01 -5.74
CA ILE A 22 13.80 -18.42 -6.01
C ILE A 22 12.29 -18.62 -5.82
N GLY A 23 11.72 -18.05 -4.77
CA GLY A 23 10.28 -18.08 -4.49
C GLY A 23 9.44 -17.49 -5.62
N LEU A 24 9.92 -16.43 -6.29
CA LEU A 24 9.27 -15.85 -7.45
C LEU A 24 9.13 -16.87 -8.60
N PHE A 25 10.20 -17.59 -8.93
CA PHE A 25 10.14 -18.62 -9.98
C PHE A 25 9.19 -19.76 -9.62
N LEU A 26 9.25 -20.24 -8.36
CA LEU A 26 8.32 -21.26 -7.88
C LEU A 26 6.87 -20.80 -7.96
N LEU A 27 6.61 -19.56 -7.57
CA LEU A 27 5.28 -18.96 -7.63
C LEU A 27 4.77 -18.87 -9.08
N VAL A 28 5.61 -18.43 -10.03
CA VAL A 28 5.28 -18.41 -11.45
C VAL A 28 4.93 -19.82 -11.94
N TYR A 29 5.69 -20.85 -11.55
CA TYR A 29 5.41 -22.22 -11.94
C TYR A 29 4.09 -22.74 -11.38
N VAL A 30 3.77 -22.42 -10.12
CA VAL A 30 2.46 -22.77 -9.53
C VAL A 30 1.32 -22.12 -10.30
N LEU A 31 1.46 -20.85 -10.68
CA LEU A 31 0.44 -20.13 -11.45
C LEU A 31 0.29 -20.67 -12.87
N VAL A 32 1.39 -21.02 -13.53
CA VAL A 32 1.35 -21.63 -14.88
C VAL A 32 0.66 -23.00 -14.84
N TYR A 33 0.97 -23.82 -13.83
CA TYR A 33 0.30 -25.10 -13.65
C TYR A 33 -1.18 -24.95 -13.34
N ALA A 34 -1.56 -24.01 -12.49
CA ALA A 34 -2.95 -23.68 -12.21
C ALA A 34 -3.70 -23.22 -13.48
N GLY A 35 -3.04 -22.39 -14.29
CA GLY A 35 -3.58 -21.95 -15.58
C GLY A 35 -3.79 -23.11 -16.56
N ALA A 36 -2.84 -24.04 -16.64
CA ALA A 36 -2.97 -25.25 -17.45
C ALA A 36 -4.13 -26.13 -17.00
N LEU A 37 -4.31 -26.32 -15.67
CA LEU A 37 -5.47 -27.05 -15.12
C LEU A 37 -6.80 -26.43 -15.54
N VAL A 38 -6.92 -25.10 -15.49
CA VAL A 38 -8.12 -24.38 -15.92
C VAL A 38 -8.33 -24.56 -17.42
N ALA A 39 -7.29 -24.39 -18.22
CA ALA A 39 -7.37 -24.54 -19.67
C ALA A 39 -7.86 -25.91 -20.09
N GLU A 40 -7.30 -26.98 -19.51
CA GLU A 40 -7.72 -28.35 -19.75
C GLU A 40 -9.16 -28.63 -19.31
N ALA A 41 -9.53 -28.14 -18.11
CA ALA A 41 -10.90 -28.33 -17.59
C ALA A 41 -11.97 -27.62 -18.43
N LEU A 42 -11.61 -26.50 -19.10
CA LEU A 42 -12.50 -25.78 -20.01
C LEU A 42 -12.53 -26.36 -21.42
N SER A 43 -11.43 -26.99 -21.86
CA SER A 43 -11.25 -27.50 -23.24
C SER A 43 -11.83 -28.91 -23.42
N VAL A 44 -11.76 -29.74 -22.39
CA VAL A 44 -12.20 -31.15 -22.46
C VAL A 44 -13.25 -31.39 -21.37
N PRO A 45 -14.55 -31.33 -21.71
CA PRO A 45 -15.61 -31.64 -20.75
C PRO A 45 -15.65 -33.14 -20.43
N ASP A 46 -16.09 -33.48 -19.22
CA ASP A 46 -16.42 -34.84 -18.77
C ASP A 46 -15.25 -35.86 -18.70
N ALA A 47 -14.00 -35.38 -18.63
CA ALA A 47 -12.88 -36.25 -18.35
C ALA A 47 -12.69 -36.53 -16.83
N PRO A 48 -12.08 -37.64 -16.46
CA PRO A 48 -11.76 -37.91 -15.05
C PRO A 48 -10.63 -37.00 -14.54
N LEU A 49 -10.59 -36.74 -13.24
CA LEU A 49 -9.62 -35.82 -12.61
C LEU A 49 -8.16 -36.17 -12.95
N ASN A 50 -7.81 -37.44 -12.99
CA ASN A 50 -6.47 -37.88 -13.32
C ASN A 50 -6.02 -37.50 -14.74
N TYR A 51 -6.98 -37.37 -15.69
CA TYR A 51 -6.69 -36.82 -17.02
C TYR A 51 -6.21 -35.37 -16.91
N TYR A 52 -7.00 -34.51 -16.24
CA TYR A 52 -6.67 -33.09 -16.13
C TYR A 52 -5.33 -32.87 -15.43
N LEU A 53 -5.06 -33.61 -14.35
CA LEU A 53 -3.79 -33.48 -13.63
C LEU A 53 -2.59 -33.86 -14.52
N ARG A 54 -2.71 -34.93 -15.32
CA ARG A 54 -1.62 -35.38 -16.22
C ARG A 54 -1.47 -34.45 -17.43
N ALA A 55 -2.57 -34.03 -18.03
CA ALA A 55 -2.57 -33.10 -19.16
C ALA A 55 -1.97 -31.76 -18.76
N ALA A 56 -2.38 -31.22 -17.60
CA ALA A 56 -1.80 -29.98 -17.05
C ALA A 56 -0.29 -30.10 -16.75
N VAL A 57 0.21 -31.26 -16.28
CA VAL A 57 1.67 -31.49 -16.14
C VAL A 57 2.36 -31.45 -17.51
N TYR A 58 1.79 -32.06 -18.50
CA TYR A 58 2.35 -32.07 -19.86
C TYR A 58 2.41 -30.65 -20.44
N ASP A 59 1.34 -29.89 -20.32
CA ASP A 59 1.29 -28.50 -20.77
C ASP A 59 2.21 -27.59 -19.94
N PHE A 60 2.29 -27.81 -18.63
CA PHE A 60 3.26 -27.13 -17.76
C PHE A 60 4.70 -27.36 -18.24
N VAL A 61 5.08 -28.61 -18.54
CA VAL A 61 6.45 -28.91 -19.02
C VAL A 61 6.77 -28.17 -20.31
N LYS A 62 5.80 -28.05 -21.21
CA LYS A 62 5.96 -27.25 -22.46
C LYS A 62 6.03 -25.75 -22.19
N ALA A 63 5.21 -25.25 -21.25
CA ALA A 63 5.12 -23.84 -20.92
C ALA A 63 6.27 -23.38 -20.01
N ALA A 64 6.86 -24.25 -19.19
CA ALA A 64 7.88 -23.92 -18.21
C ALA A 64 9.11 -23.18 -18.79
N PRO A 65 9.69 -23.55 -19.94
CA PRO A 65 10.79 -22.78 -20.54
C PRO A 65 10.40 -21.34 -20.86
N PHE A 66 9.20 -21.13 -21.43
CA PHE A 66 8.70 -19.80 -21.76
C PHE A 66 8.38 -18.99 -20.50
N ALA A 67 7.80 -19.62 -19.49
CA ALA A 67 7.54 -19.00 -18.20
C ALA A 67 8.86 -18.60 -17.50
N THR A 68 9.87 -19.43 -17.58
CA THR A 68 11.22 -19.13 -17.07
C THR A 68 11.82 -17.91 -17.78
N ILE A 69 11.78 -17.90 -19.11
CA ILE A 69 12.27 -16.77 -19.90
C ILE A 69 11.49 -15.50 -19.56
N GLY A 70 10.16 -15.60 -19.50
CA GLY A 70 9.30 -14.48 -19.10
C GLY A 70 9.62 -13.94 -17.70
N ALA A 71 9.84 -14.81 -16.73
CA ALA A 71 10.24 -14.43 -15.38
C ALA A 71 11.63 -13.75 -15.36
N ILE A 72 12.61 -14.26 -16.12
CA ILE A 72 13.93 -13.65 -16.25
C ILE A 72 13.84 -12.26 -16.88
N VAL A 73 13.07 -12.12 -17.97
CA VAL A 73 12.85 -10.84 -18.65
C VAL A 73 12.18 -9.86 -17.70
N TRP A 74 11.16 -10.31 -16.94
CA TRP A 74 10.50 -9.47 -15.92
C TRP A 74 11.48 -9.00 -14.84
N VAL A 75 12.30 -9.90 -14.30
CA VAL A 75 13.33 -9.54 -13.31
C VAL A 75 14.32 -8.54 -13.89
N ALA A 76 14.73 -8.69 -15.15
CA ALA A 76 15.61 -7.75 -15.83
C ALA A 76 14.97 -6.37 -16.03
N ILE A 77 13.68 -6.34 -16.43
CA ILE A 77 12.89 -5.10 -16.51
C ILE A 77 12.79 -4.44 -15.15
N ALA A 78 12.39 -5.21 -14.12
CA ALA A 78 12.27 -4.71 -12.76
C ALA A 78 13.62 -4.20 -12.24
N TYR A 79 14.72 -4.91 -12.48
CA TYR A 79 16.06 -4.47 -12.09
C TYR A 79 16.44 -3.12 -12.70
N LYS A 80 16.06 -2.87 -13.95
CA LYS A 80 16.38 -1.63 -14.67
C LYS A 80 15.40 -0.48 -14.35
N PHE A 81 14.11 -0.79 -14.20
CA PHE A 81 13.04 0.21 -14.18
C PHE A 81 12.29 0.32 -12.85
N HIS A 82 12.69 -0.45 -11.80
CA HIS A 82 11.98 -0.40 -10.50
C HIS A 82 11.81 1.02 -9.97
N GLN A 83 12.86 1.85 -10.10
CA GLN A 83 12.79 3.23 -9.62
C GLN A 83 11.77 4.05 -10.41
N ALA A 84 11.78 3.96 -11.74
CA ALA A 84 10.81 4.66 -12.57
C ALA A 84 9.36 4.22 -12.30
N MET A 85 9.17 2.93 -11.98
CA MET A 85 7.86 2.39 -11.60
C MET A 85 7.40 2.97 -10.24
N ILE A 86 8.30 3.05 -9.26
CA ILE A 86 8.00 3.63 -7.95
C ILE A 86 7.74 5.13 -8.09
N ASP A 87 8.55 5.85 -8.86
CA ASP A 87 8.37 7.28 -9.13
C ASP A 87 7.02 7.56 -9.80
N ALA A 88 6.61 6.74 -10.76
CA ALA A 88 5.31 6.89 -11.42
C ALA A 88 4.12 6.71 -10.46
N ILE A 89 4.28 5.88 -9.43
CA ILE A 89 3.25 5.64 -8.41
C ILE A 89 3.25 6.78 -7.37
N THR A 90 4.42 7.23 -6.94
CA THR A 90 4.57 8.20 -5.85
C THR A 90 4.64 9.66 -6.31
N GLY A 91 4.84 9.89 -7.60
CA GLY A 91 5.10 11.22 -8.14
C GLY A 91 6.47 11.80 -7.76
N ALA A 92 7.39 10.96 -7.28
CA ALA A 92 8.71 11.40 -6.84
C ALA A 92 9.60 11.82 -8.01
N THR A 93 10.29 12.95 -7.86
CA THR A 93 11.26 13.47 -8.81
C THR A 93 12.65 13.60 -8.18
N PRO A 94 13.74 13.32 -8.92
CA PRO A 94 15.07 13.58 -8.41
C PRO A 94 15.30 15.08 -8.22
N VAL A 95 15.96 15.44 -7.13
CA VAL A 95 16.29 16.84 -6.82
C VAL A 95 17.79 17.05 -6.67
N THR A 96 18.21 18.24 -7.03
CA THR A 96 19.61 18.70 -6.91
C THR A 96 19.83 19.53 -5.65
N ARG A 97 21.10 19.80 -5.33
CA ARG A 97 21.46 20.70 -4.22
C ARG A 97 20.90 22.12 -4.42
N ALA A 98 20.75 22.58 -5.66
CA ALA A 98 20.23 23.91 -5.93
C ALA A 98 18.72 24.01 -5.67
N GLU A 99 17.97 22.92 -5.88
CA GLU A 99 16.53 22.84 -5.68
C GLU A 99 16.15 22.63 -4.22
N GLU A 100 16.88 21.72 -3.51
CA GLU A 100 16.62 21.36 -2.12
C GLU A 100 17.93 21.41 -1.29
N PRO A 101 18.50 22.59 -1.07
CA PRO A 101 19.80 22.74 -0.42
C PRO A 101 19.82 22.24 1.02
N ARG A 102 18.73 22.45 1.76
CA ARG A 102 18.58 22.01 3.15
C ARG A 102 18.66 20.50 3.25
N LEU A 103 17.79 19.81 2.55
CA LEU A 103 17.68 18.35 2.56
C LEU A 103 18.95 17.69 2.02
N TYR A 104 19.50 18.26 0.93
CA TYR A 104 20.72 17.75 0.30
C TYR A 104 21.92 17.81 1.22
N ASN A 105 22.13 18.94 1.92
CA ASN A 105 23.26 19.13 2.84
C ASN A 105 23.17 18.20 4.05
N LEU A 106 21.98 17.99 4.63
CA LEU A 106 21.77 17.05 5.73
C LEU A 106 22.16 15.63 5.32
N LEU A 107 21.67 15.16 4.19
CA LEU A 107 21.98 13.81 3.67
C LEU A 107 23.46 13.65 3.34
N GLU A 108 24.06 14.64 2.67
CA GLU A 108 25.47 14.62 2.31
C GLU A 108 26.39 14.58 3.56
N ASN A 109 26.10 15.38 4.59
CA ASN A 109 26.84 15.37 5.84
C ASN A 109 26.80 13.99 6.53
N LEU A 110 25.62 13.36 6.57
CA LEU A 110 25.47 12.00 7.09
C LEU A 110 26.32 11.00 6.27
N CYS A 111 26.29 11.10 4.96
CA CYS A 111 27.04 10.22 4.06
C CYS A 111 28.56 10.40 4.24
N ILE A 112 29.07 11.64 4.29
CA ILE A 112 30.49 11.96 4.50
C ILE A 112 30.96 11.44 5.85
N SER A 113 30.18 11.66 6.92
CA SER A 113 30.56 11.27 8.30
C SER A 113 30.79 9.76 8.43
N ARG A 114 30.25 8.94 7.54
CA ARG A 114 30.30 7.48 7.61
C ARG A 114 30.93 6.80 6.41
N GLY A 115 31.39 7.57 5.43
CA GLY A 115 31.96 7.01 4.20
C GLY A 115 30.96 6.22 3.37
N ILE A 116 29.68 6.63 3.40
CA ILE A 116 28.59 6.00 2.61
C ILE A 116 28.47 6.76 1.30
N THR A 117 28.35 6.03 0.19
CA THR A 117 28.04 6.65 -1.10
C THR A 117 26.65 7.31 -1.00
N MET A 118 26.56 8.60 -1.31
CA MET A 118 25.32 9.35 -1.27
C MET A 118 24.29 8.75 -2.23
N PRO A 119 23.11 8.33 -1.76
CA PRO A 119 22.01 7.89 -2.61
C PRO A 119 21.41 9.08 -3.37
N THR A 120 20.72 8.81 -4.47
CA THR A 120 19.97 9.84 -5.20
C THR A 120 18.84 10.36 -4.32
N LEU A 121 18.81 11.67 -4.10
CA LEU A 121 17.75 12.32 -3.34
C LEU A 121 16.55 12.61 -4.25
N ARG A 122 15.35 12.35 -3.75
CA ARG A 122 14.07 12.55 -4.46
C ARG A 122 13.07 13.22 -3.55
N VAL A 123 12.17 13.99 -4.14
CA VAL A 123 11.04 14.59 -3.44
C VAL A 123 9.75 14.17 -4.13
N ALA A 124 8.80 13.69 -3.33
CA ALA A 124 7.42 13.44 -3.75
C ALA A 124 6.56 14.64 -3.34
N ASP A 125 5.80 15.17 -4.29
CA ASP A 125 4.87 16.27 -4.03
C ASP A 125 3.57 15.70 -3.41
N ASP A 126 3.65 15.41 -2.12
CA ASP A 126 2.58 14.82 -1.31
C ASP A 126 2.62 15.46 0.09
N GLU A 127 1.46 15.79 0.64
CA GLU A 127 1.31 16.39 1.97
C GLU A 127 1.51 15.39 3.11
N ALA A 128 1.48 14.10 2.82
CA ALA A 128 1.76 13.05 3.81
C ALA A 128 3.16 13.23 4.42
N LEU A 129 3.31 12.84 5.68
CA LEU A 129 4.58 12.89 6.40
C LEU A 129 5.29 11.54 6.25
N ASN A 130 6.05 11.36 5.17
CA ASN A 130 6.69 10.08 4.93
C ASN A 130 8.04 10.19 4.20
N ALA A 131 8.85 9.15 4.36
CA ALA A 131 10.09 8.94 3.63
C ALA A 131 10.29 7.44 3.38
N PHE A 132 11.06 7.10 2.36
CA PHE A 132 11.43 5.71 2.08
C PHE A 132 12.69 5.62 1.22
N ALA A 133 13.43 4.53 1.41
CA ALA A 133 14.60 4.22 0.60
C ALA A 133 14.28 3.14 -0.46
N THR A 134 14.89 3.26 -1.63
CA THR A 134 14.76 2.31 -2.75
C THR A 134 16.12 1.96 -3.36
N GLY A 135 16.13 0.93 -4.19
CA GLY A 135 17.30 0.53 -4.95
C GLY A 135 17.78 -0.89 -4.69
N LEU A 136 18.49 -1.48 -5.66
CA LEU A 136 18.98 -2.85 -5.62
C LEU A 136 20.49 -2.94 -5.42
N ASN A 137 21.20 -1.86 -5.68
CA ASN A 137 22.66 -1.77 -5.54
C ASN A 137 23.11 -0.32 -5.26
N PRO A 138 24.38 -0.09 -4.86
CA PRO A 138 24.87 1.24 -4.49
C PRO A 138 24.71 2.34 -5.56
N LYS A 139 24.67 1.97 -6.84
CA LYS A 139 24.47 2.93 -7.95
C LYS A 139 22.99 3.30 -8.18
N GLN A 140 22.08 2.55 -7.58
CA GLN A 140 20.64 2.70 -7.73
C GLN A 140 19.96 3.15 -6.45
N TYR A 141 20.68 3.22 -5.33
CA TYR A 141 20.07 3.66 -4.07
C TYR A 141 19.52 5.08 -4.18
N SER A 142 18.33 5.24 -3.67
CA SER A 142 17.60 6.50 -3.65
C SER A 142 16.86 6.65 -2.34
N ILE A 143 16.78 7.87 -1.83
CA ILE A 143 15.91 8.23 -0.70
C ILE A 143 14.89 9.23 -1.21
N THR A 144 13.62 8.92 -1.00
CA THR A 144 12.49 9.78 -1.35
C THR A 144 11.90 10.34 -0.07
N VAL A 145 11.67 11.64 -0.05
CA VAL A 145 11.05 12.37 1.07
C VAL A 145 9.84 13.12 0.53
N THR A 146 8.74 13.11 1.24
CA THR A 146 7.55 13.87 0.86
C THR A 146 7.70 15.35 1.20
N ARG A 147 7.01 16.22 0.46
CA ARG A 147 7.00 17.66 0.72
C ARG A 147 6.46 17.96 2.12
N GLY A 148 5.35 17.30 2.50
CA GLY A 148 4.79 17.47 3.85
C GLY A 148 5.79 17.15 4.96
N LEU A 149 6.61 16.10 4.80
CA LEU A 149 7.66 15.77 5.79
C LEU A 149 8.73 16.84 5.88
N ILE A 150 9.21 17.38 4.74
CA ILE A 150 10.24 18.43 4.68
C ILE A 150 9.75 19.67 5.41
N ASP A 151 8.48 20.02 5.24
CA ASP A 151 7.89 21.23 5.80
C ASP A 151 7.56 21.08 7.31
N ALA A 152 7.19 19.87 7.75
CA ALA A 152 6.80 19.60 9.14
C ALA A 152 7.98 19.39 10.10
N LEU A 153 9.13 18.91 9.60
CA LEU A 153 10.27 18.55 10.43
C LEU A 153 11.34 19.66 10.48
N ASN A 154 11.91 19.87 11.66
CA ASN A 154 13.12 20.67 11.78
C ASN A 154 14.35 19.90 11.26
N ASP A 155 15.54 20.56 11.24
CA ASP A 155 16.76 19.96 10.67
C ASP A 155 17.21 18.71 11.40
N GLN A 156 17.11 18.67 12.71
CA GLN A 156 17.53 17.52 13.53
C GLN A 156 16.59 16.34 13.34
N GLU A 157 15.28 16.58 13.29
CA GLU A 157 14.26 15.57 13.05
C GLU A 157 14.39 15.01 11.61
N LEU A 158 14.60 15.88 10.63
CA LEU A 158 14.79 15.49 9.24
C LEU A 158 16.10 14.69 9.07
N GLU A 159 17.19 15.10 9.73
CA GLU A 159 18.45 14.36 9.77
C GLU A 159 18.26 12.97 10.40
N ALA A 160 17.45 12.85 11.45
CA ALA A 160 17.15 11.57 12.08
C ALA A 160 16.37 10.63 11.14
N VAL A 161 15.40 11.13 10.39
CA VAL A 161 14.68 10.36 9.36
C VAL A 161 15.62 9.95 8.23
N LEU A 162 16.46 10.83 7.72
CA LEU A 162 17.46 10.50 6.70
C LEU A 162 18.48 9.47 7.20
N GLY A 163 18.86 9.53 8.46
CA GLY A 163 19.71 8.53 9.12
C GLY A 163 19.06 7.16 9.23
N HIS A 164 17.74 7.12 9.47
CA HIS A 164 16.94 5.91 9.46
C HIS A 164 16.93 5.26 8.05
N GLU A 165 16.65 6.03 7.02
CA GLU A 165 16.66 5.55 5.63
C GLU A 165 18.04 5.07 5.17
N LEU A 166 19.10 5.82 5.53
CA LEU A 166 20.49 5.41 5.26
C LEU A 166 20.83 4.08 5.95
N THR A 167 20.27 3.85 7.13
CA THR A 167 20.50 2.60 7.86
C THR A 167 19.85 1.42 7.16
N HIS A 168 18.66 1.57 6.59
CA HIS A 168 18.03 0.56 5.75
C HIS A 168 18.87 0.22 4.51
N ILE A 169 19.46 1.24 3.86
CA ILE A 169 20.39 1.04 2.74
C ILE A 169 21.62 0.24 3.20
N ARG A 170 22.25 0.64 4.30
CA ARG A 170 23.44 0.00 4.86
C ARG A 170 23.19 -1.45 5.27
N ASN A 171 22.03 -1.74 5.83
CA ASN A 171 21.64 -3.07 6.29
C ASN A 171 21.18 -4.00 5.13
N GLY A 172 20.99 -3.45 3.93
CA GLY A 172 20.49 -4.20 2.76
C GLY A 172 18.99 -4.52 2.82
N ASP A 173 18.25 -3.91 3.71
CA ASP A 173 16.79 -4.04 3.84
C ASP A 173 16.09 -3.58 2.57
N VAL A 174 16.53 -2.48 2.00
CA VAL A 174 15.98 -1.84 0.80
C VAL A 174 15.94 -2.81 -0.39
N ARG A 175 17.01 -3.57 -0.61
CA ARG A 175 17.04 -4.58 -1.69
C ARG A 175 15.95 -5.63 -1.53
N MET A 176 15.76 -6.11 -0.31
CA MET A 176 14.77 -7.12 -0.02
C MET A 176 13.35 -6.58 -0.22
N LEU A 177 13.09 -5.34 0.18
CA LEU A 177 11.81 -4.65 -0.01
C LEU A 177 11.48 -4.46 -1.49
N VAL A 178 12.42 -3.97 -2.29
CA VAL A 178 12.22 -3.80 -3.74
C VAL A 178 11.91 -5.14 -4.42
N ILE A 179 12.60 -6.23 -4.04
CA ILE A 179 12.30 -7.57 -4.55
C ILE A 179 10.87 -8.00 -4.15
N ALA A 180 10.45 -7.73 -2.91
CA ALA A 180 9.09 -8.05 -2.45
C ALA A 180 8.02 -7.27 -3.24
N VAL A 181 8.26 -5.98 -3.55
CA VAL A 181 7.39 -5.17 -4.42
C VAL A 181 7.29 -5.76 -5.83
N VAL A 182 8.42 -6.21 -6.40
CA VAL A 182 8.46 -6.87 -7.72
C VAL A 182 7.63 -8.15 -7.72
N ILE A 183 7.76 -8.98 -6.67
CA ILE A 183 6.97 -10.21 -6.51
C ILE A 183 5.48 -9.89 -6.40
N ALA A 184 5.12 -8.90 -5.59
CA ALA A 184 3.74 -8.46 -5.42
C ALA A 184 3.14 -8.00 -6.76
N GLY A 185 3.91 -7.28 -7.58
CA GLY A 185 3.52 -6.86 -8.92
C GLY A 185 3.20 -8.04 -9.86
N VAL A 186 4.03 -9.09 -9.83
CA VAL A 186 3.78 -10.31 -10.61
C VAL A 186 2.49 -10.98 -10.18
N VAL A 187 2.30 -11.17 -8.86
CA VAL A 187 1.08 -11.82 -8.33
C VAL A 187 -0.17 -11.04 -8.67
N SER A 188 -0.11 -9.71 -8.53
CA SER A 188 -1.24 -8.83 -8.88
C SER A 188 -1.57 -8.92 -10.37
N PHE A 189 -0.56 -8.90 -11.24
CA PHE A 189 -0.76 -9.03 -12.69
C PHE A 189 -1.43 -10.35 -13.06
N PHE A 190 -0.91 -11.49 -12.56
CA PHE A 190 -1.50 -12.78 -12.83
C PHE A 190 -2.89 -12.94 -12.21
N GLY A 191 -3.09 -12.41 -10.99
CA GLY A 191 -4.39 -12.41 -10.33
C GLY A 191 -5.44 -11.64 -11.15
N GLU A 192 -5.09 -10.46 -11.65
CA GLU A 192 -5.96 -9.65 -12.50
C GLU A 192 -6.23 -10.33 -13.85
N MET A 193 -5.20 -10.91 -14.47
CA MET A 193 -5.34 -11.64 -15.72
C MET A 193 -6.30 -12.82 -15.58
N ILE A 194 -6.15 -13.64 -14.53
CA ILE A 194 -7.03 -14.76 -14.23
C ILE A 194 -8.45 -14.27 -13.96
N PHE A 195 -8.60 -13.21 -13.16
CA PHE A 195 -9.91 -12.62 -12.88
C PHE A 195 -10.59 -12.13 -14.17
N ARG A 196 -9.87 -11.41 -15.04
CA ARG A 196 -10.40 -10.96 -16.34
C ARG A 196 -10.81 -12.11 -17.23
N ILE A 197 -9.97 -13.15 -17.35
CA ILE A 197 -10.31 -14.35 -18.15
C ILE A 197 -11.57 -15.01 -17.60
N PHE A 198 -11.66 -15.19 -16.29
CA PHE A 198 -12.83 -15.82 -15.65
C PHE A 198 -14.09 -14.97 -15.80
N PHE A 199 -13.97 -13.65 -15.60
CA PHE A 199 -15.11 -12.73 -15.69
C PHE A 199 -15.56 -12.54 -17.13
N GLN A 200 -14.63 -12.43 -18.09
CA GLN A 200 -14.96 -12.38 -19.52
C GLN A 200 -15.55 -13.70 -20.02
N ALA A 201 -14.99 -14.83 -19.62
CA ALA A 201 -15.57 -16.14 -19.96
C ALA A 201 -16.97 -16.33 -19.39
N SER A 202 -17.25 -15.80 -18.19
CA SER A 202 -18.60 -15.77 -17.60
C SER A 202 -19.55 -14.82 -18.32
N TRP A 203 -19.05 -13.69 -18.80
CA TRP A 203 -19.88 -12.64 -19.42
C TRP A 203 -20.16 -12.89 -20.92
N TYR A 204 -19.16 -13.36 -21.67
CA TYR A 204 -19.28 -13.63 -23.11
C TYR A 204 -19.66 -15.07 -23.44
N GLY A 205 -19.33 -16.00 -22.58
CA GLY A 205 -19.56 -17.45 -22.80
C GLY A 205 -20.56 -18.00 -21.86
N GLY A 206 -21.62 -17.26 -21.50
CA GLY A 206 -22.67 -17.76 -20.63
C GLY A 206 -22.37 -19.13 -20.05
N PHE A 207 -22.16 -19.21 -18.75
CA PHE A 207 -22.56 -20.38 -17.98
C PHE A 207 -24.08 -20.56 -18.13
N SER A 208 -24.61 -20.17 -19.30
CA SER A 208 -25.92 -20.59 -19.76
C SER A 208 -25.78 -22.08 -19.96
N GLY A 209 -26.05 -22.76 -18.86
CA GLY A 209 -26.29 -24.20 -18.87
C GLY A 209 -27.07 -24.55 -20.11
N ARG A 210 -26.44 -25.18 -21.04
CA ARG A 210 -27.11 -26.21 -21.81
C ARG A 210 -27.60 -27.22 -20.79
N ARG A 211 -28.69 -26.85 -20.10
CA ARG A 211 -29.63 -27.82 -19.55
C ARG A 211 -30.22 -28.53 -20.77
N SER A 212 -29.40 -29.37 -21.38
CA SER A 212 -29.93 -30.47 -22.18
C SER A 212 -30.77 -31.30 -21.22
N ARG A 213 -32.06 -31.07 -21.23
CA ARG A 213 -33.02 -32.03 -20.73
C ARG A 213 -32.90 -33.28 -21.63
N SER A 214 -31.89 -34.07 -21.38
CA SER A 214 -31.88 -35.45 -21.76
C SER A 214 -32.37 -36.23 -20.55
N SER A 215 -33.65 -36.57 -20.56
CA SER A 215 -34.21 -37.64 -19.76
C SER A 215 -33.58 -38.95 -20.28
N GLY A 216 -32.54 -39.40 -19.62
CA GLY A 216 -31.84 -40.65 -19.84
C GLY A 216 -31.21 -41.06 -18.54
N ASP A 217 -31.88 -42.02 -17.89
CA ASP A 217 -31.38 -42.77 -16.75
C ASP A 217 -30.13 -43.54 -17.21
N GLY A 218 -28.97 -43.13 -16.74
CA GLY A 218 -27.66 -43.69 -17.09
C GLY A 218 -26.55 -43.07 -16.24
N ASP A 219 -26.03 -43.89 -15.39
CA ASP A 219 -24.84 -43.81 -14.52
C ASP A 219 -23.91 -42.59 -14.75
N ARG A 220 -24.17 -41.43 -14.07
CA ARG A 220 -23.36 -40.21 -14.11
C ARG A 220 -22.09 -40.35 -13.23
N LYS A 221 -21.20 -41.26 -13.62
CA LYS A 221 -19.91 -41.44 -12.92
C LYS A 221 -18.77 -40.58 -13.46
N GLY A 222 -18.95 -39.66 -14.42
CA GLY A 222 -17.84 -38.93 -15.07
C GLY A 222 -17.78 -37.42 -14.88
N GLY A 223 -18.89 -36.74 -14.53
CA GLY A 223 -19.02 -35.28 -14.68
C GLY A 223 -18.39 -34.38 -13.60
N GLY A 224 -17.73 -34.93 -12.58
CA GLY A 224 -17.16 -34.15 -11.47
C GLY A 224 -15.65 -33.74 -11.63
N GLY A 225 -14.95 -34.35 -12.57
CA GLY A 225 -13.50 -34.20 -12.68
C GLY A 225 -13.06 -32.76 -13.04
N ALA A 226 -13.74 -32.13 -13.99
CA ALA A 226 -13.45 -30.75 -14.40
C ALA A 226 -13.68 -29.75 -13.26
N ALA A 227 -14.81 -29.89 -12.54
CA ALA A 227 -15.10 -29.03 -11.38
C ALA A 227 -14.03 -29.16 -10.29
N ILE A 228 -13.59 -30.37 -9.99
CA ILE A 228 -12.53 -30.63 -9.02
C ILE A 228 -11.19 -30.04 -9.50
N ALA A 229 -10.86 -30.17 -10.80
CA ALA A 229 -9.64 -29.57 -11.37
C ALA A 229 -9.64 -28.03 -11.24
N ILE A 230 -10.78 -27.38 -11.49
CA ILE A 230 -10.94 -25.93 -11.29
C ILE A 230 -10.79 -25.55 -9.81
N ILE A 231 -11.38 -26.31 -8.89
CA ILE A 231 -11.25 -26.09 -7.46
C ILE A 231 -9.77 -26.19 -7.02
N ILE A 232 -9.03 -27.19 -7.52
CA ILE A 232 -7.59 -27.34 -7.27
C ILE A 232 -6.82 -26.15 -7.83
N ALA A 233 -7.13 -25.70 -9.04
CA ALA A 233 -6.48 -24.54 -9.64
C ALA A 233 -6.73 -23.27 -8.82
N ILE A 234 -7.95 -23.02 -8.37
CA ILE A 234 -8.29 -21.90 -7.49
C ILE A 234 -7.52 -22.02 -6.17
N ALA A 235 -7.48 -23.20 -5.55
CA ALA A 235 -6.73 -23.43 -4.32
C ALA A 235 -5.23 -23.13 -4.49
N LEU A 236 -4.63 -23.50 -5.63
CA LEU A 236 -3.23 -23.17 -5.94
C LEU A 236 -3.00 -21.67 -6.12
N VAL A 237 -3.92 -20.94 -6.77
CA VAL A 237 -3.85 -19.47 -6.90
C VAL A 237 -3.97 -18.80 -5.52
N VAL A 238 -4.92 -19.26 -4.69
CA VAL A 238 -5.07 -18.75 -3.31
C VAL A 238 -3.82 -19.05 -2.48
N LEU A 239 -3.26 -20.26 -2.61
CA LEU A 239 -2.00 -20.61 -1.93
C LEU A 239 -0.84 -19.72 -2.39
N ALA A 240 -0.72 -19.46 -3.69
CA ALA A 240 0.28 -18.55 -4.23
C ALA A 240 0.09 -17.12 -3.69
N TRP A 241 -1.13 -16.65 -3.56
CA TRP A 241 -1.46 -15.36 -2.98
C TRP A 241 -1.11 -15.31 -1.48
N ILE A 242 -1.47 -16.34 -0.71
CA ILE A 242 -1.10 -16.46 0.71
C ILE A 242 0.42 -16.47 0.86
N LEU A 243 1.13 -17.22 0.01
CA LEU A 243 2.60 -17.28 0.04
C LEU A 243 3.23 -15.91 -0.26
N ALA A 244 2.69 -15.15 -1.20
CA ALA A 244 3.13 -13.77 -1.48
C ALA A 244 2.91 -12.86 -0.26
N ILE A 245 1.80 -13.02 0.45
CA ILE A 245 1.53 -12.32 1.70
C ILE A 245 2.54 -12.73 2.79
N VAL A 246 2.77 -14.03 2.99
CA VAL A 246 3.74 -14.55 3.98
C VAL A 246 5.15 -14.04 3.67
N ILE A 247 5.54 -13.93 2.41
CA ILE A 247 6.80 -13.33 1.97
C ILE A 247 6.91 -11.88 2.46
N ARG A 248 5.84 -11.08 2.37
CA ARG A 248 5.82 -9.71 2.91
C ARG A 248 6.02 -9.70 4.42
N PHE A 249 5.37 -10.61 5.16
CA PHE A 249 5.51 -10.68 6.63
C PHE A 249 6.83 -11.25 7.12
N ALA A 250 7.54 -12.01 6.29
CA ALA A 250 8.92 -12.40 6.59
C ALA A 250 9.89 -11.20 6.65
N LEU A 251 9.41 -10.01 6.24
CA LEU A 251 10.07 -8.73 6.45
C LEU A 251 9.88 -8.35 7.93
N SER A 252 10.83 -8.70 8.75
CA SER A 252 10.78 -8.63 10.21
C SER A 252 10.65 -7.19 10.75
N ARG A 253 9.70 -6.94 11.65
CA ARG A 253 9.59 -5.70 12.47
C ARG A 253 10.92 -5.32 13.15
N HIS A 254 11.79 -6.30 13.38
CA HIS A 254 13.10 -6.08 14.01
C HIS A 254 14.01 -5.16 13.19
N ARG A 255 13.83 -5.06 11.89
CA ARG A 255 14.61 -4.14 11.03
C ARG A 255 14.35 -2.67 11.38
N GLU A 256 13.11 -2.32 11.76
CA GLU A 256 12.75 -0.95 12.14
C GLU A 256 13.49 -0.50 13.40
N TYR A 257 13.54 -1.36 14.43
CA TYR A 257 14.32 -1.08 15.63
C TYR A 257 15.82 -0.96 15.33
N LEU A 258 16.34 -1.72 14.37
CA LEU A 258 17.74 -1.59 13.92
C LEU A 258 17.97 -0.30 13.14
N ALA A 259 17.00 0.13 12.34
CA ALA A 259 17.08 1.38 11.60
C ALA A 259 17.00 2.60 12.53
N ASP A 260 16.10 2.56 13.52
CA ASP A 260 16.01 3.57 14.57
C ASP A 260 17.31 3.68 15.37
N SER A 261 17.85 2.54 15.80
CA SER A 261 19.14 2.50 16.51
C SER A 261 20.28 3.00 15.63
N GLY A 262 20.26 2.68 14.33
CA GLY A 262 21.25 3.17 13.38
C GLY A 262 21.13 4.65 13.10
N SER A 263 19.91 5.20 13.05
CA SER A 263 19.68 6.64 13.00
C SER A 263 20.32 7.34 14.19
N VAL A 264 20.06 6.85 15.42
CA VAL A 264 20.68 7.39 16.64
C VAL A 264 22.20 7.21 16.64
N GLU A 265 22.73 6.11 16.11
CA GLU A 265 24.18 5.93 15.95
C GLU A 265 24.77 6.99 15.03
N LEU A 266 24.07 7.35 13.95
CA LEU A 266 24.50 8.35 12.97
C LEU A 266 24.42 9.78 13.54
N THR A 267 23.29 10.16 14.10
CA THR A 267 22.95 11.52 14.50
C THR A 267 23.34 11.85 15.94
N LYS A 268 23.54 10.83 16.80
CA LYS A 268 23.73 10.96 18.26
C LYS A 268 22.57 11.67 18.97
N ASN A 269 21.39 11.70 18.36
CA ASN A 269 20.24 12.42 18.87
C ASN A 269 18.96 11.51 18.87
N PRO A 270 18.72 10.72 19.93
CA PRO A 270 17.54 9.89 20.03
C PRO A 270 16.24 10.71 20.13
N ASP A 271 16.30 11.90 20.74
CA ASP A 271 15.14 12.76 20.93
C ASP A 271 14.60 13.28 19.59
N ALA A 272 15.49 13.60 18.66
CA ALA A 272 15.11 14.02 17.31
C ALA A 272 14.36 12.90 16.57
N MET A 273 14.81 11.64 16.71
CA MET A 273 14.13 10.50 16.08
C MET A 273 12.75 10.26 16.72
N ILE A 274 12.64 10.35 18.04
CA ILE A 274 11.36 10.24 18.75
C ILE A 274 10.40 11.36 18.32
N ALA A 275 10.88 12.60 18.29
CA ALA A 275 10.07 13.76 17.89
C ALA A 275 9.59 13.62 16.43
N ALA A 276 10.46 13.17 15.51
CA ALA A 276 10.08 12.89 14.13
C ALA A 276 8.99 11.82 14.04
N LEU A 277 9.17 10.68 14.73
CA LEU A 277 8.18 9.60 14.77
C LEU A 277 6.83 10.07 15.31
N ARG A 278 6.81 10.87 16.37
CA ARG A 278 5.57 11.43 16.95
C ARG A 278 4.87 12.39 15.98
N LYS A 279 5.60 13.16 15.20
CA LYS A 279 5.02 14.03 14.16
C LYS A 279 4.46 13.25 12.97
N ILE A 280 5.09 12.15 12.60
CA ILE A 280 4.71 11.28 11.48
C ILE A 280 3.48 10.43 11.83
N GLU A 281 3.30 10.09 13.12
CA GLU A 281 2.28 9.17 13.60
C GLU A 281 0.89 9.45 13.02
N GLY A 282 0.35 8.49 12.24
CA GLY A 282 -0.97 8.59 11.62
C GLY A 282 -1.10 9.57 10.45
N ARG A 283 0.01 10.20 10.01
CA ARG A 283 0.04 11.18 8.90
C ARG A 283 0.82 10.70 7.69
N GLY A 284 1.27 9.44 7.71
CA GLY A 284 2.17 8.88 6.69
C GLY A 284 1.47 8.30 5.47
N GLU A 285 0.14 8.42 5.30
CA GLU A 285 -0.55 7.77 4.19
C GLU A 285 -0.33 8.48 2.86
N LEU A 286 0.43 7.86 1.95
CA LEU A 286 0.58 8.31 0.57
C LEU A 286 -0.65 7.92 -0.24
N ALA A 287 -1.42 8.90 -0.70
CA ALA A 287 -2.71 8.69 -1.36
C ALA A 287 -2.60 7.83 -2.64
N ARG A 288 -1.51 7.95 -3.38
CA ARG A 288 -1.27 7.24 -4.65
C ARG A 288 -0.53 5.93 -4.50
N ALA A 289 0.14 5.69 -3.37
CA ALA A 289 0.95 4.50 -3.17
C ALA A 289 0.10 3.25 -2.98
N ASN A 290 0.52 2.14 -3.58
CA ASN A 290 -0.06 0.84 -3.29
C ASN A 290 0.49 0.27 -1.97
N SER A 291 -0.13 -0.79 -1.44
CA SER A 291 0.29 -1.41 -0.17
C SER A 291 1.76 -1.84 -0.17
N ALA A 292 2.31 -2.24 -1.33
CA ALA A 292 3.69 -2.70 -1.42
C ALA A 292 4.69 -1.54 -1.29
N VAL A 293 4.37 -0.35 -1.81
CA VAL A 293 5.16 0.87 -1.62
C VAL A 293 5.03 1.37 -0.20
N MET A 294 3.82 1.32 0.39
CA MET A 294 3.61 1.69 1.79
C MET A 294 4.41 0.86 2.80
N GLU A 295 4.76 -0.38 2.46
CA GLU A 295 5.66 -1.22 3.28
C GLU A 295 7.14 -0.77 3.27
N MET A 296 7.50 0.13 2.38
CA MET A 296 8.84 0.73 2.31
C MET A 296 8.93 2.04 3.10
N CYS A 297 7.79 2.61 3.45
CA CYS A 297 7.65 3.90 4.11
C CYS A 297 8.01 3.81 5.61
N ILE A 298 8.45 4.92 6.20
CA ILE A 298 8.79 5.00 7.62
C ILE A 298 7.57 4.79 8.53
N ASP A 299 6.39 5.19 8.05
CA ASP A 299 5.08 4.93 8.68
C ASP A 299 4.09 4.40 7.65
N ASN A 300 3.34 3.38 8.04
CA ASN A 300 2.27 2.79 7.24
C ASN A 300 0.98 2.73 8.06
N PRO A 301 0.13 3.77 7.99
CA PRO A 301 -1.12 3.83 8.76
C PRO A 301 -2.21 2.88 8.23
N ARG A 302 -1.99 2.18 7.11
CA ARG A 302 -2.93 1.20 6.57
C ARG A 302 -2.96 -0.06 7.44
N VAL A 303 -3.74 0.00 8.50
CA VAL A 303 -3.91 -1.12 9.43
C VAL A 303 -4.66 -2.25 8.74
N GLY A 304 -4.00 -3.41 8.57
CA GLY A 304 -4.65 -4.65 8.15
C GLY A 304 -5.51 -5.24 9.27
N PHE A 305 -6.44 -6.13 8.93
CA PHE A 305 -7.26 -6.86 9.89
C PHE A 305 -6.38 -7.55 10.94
N ALA A 306 -6.52 -7.09 12.19
CA ALA A 306 -5.79 -7.52 13.38
C ALA A 306 -4.26 -7.33 13.31
N ASN A 307 -3.69 -6.59 14.24
CA ASN A 307 -2.28 -6.23 14.50
C ASN A 307 -1.20 -7.33 14.28
N VAL A 308 -1.63 -8.54 13.91
CA VAL A 308 -0.77 -9.68 13.60
C VAL A 308 -0.04 -9.53 12.27
N PHE A 309 -0.61 -8.73 11.35
CA PHE A 309 -0.13 -8.56 9.97
C PHE A 309 0.59 -7.24 9.70
N ASP A 310 0.81 -6.42 10.73
CA ASP A 310 1.55 -5.17 10.58
C ASP A 310 3.03 -5.45 10.30
N THR A 311 3.53 -4.93 9.20
CA THR A 311 4.94 -5.07 8.80
C THR A 311 5.86 -4.16 9.61
N HIS A 312 5.31 -3.09 10.21
CA HIS A 312 6.01 -2.16 11.09
C HIS A 312 5.55 -2.31 12.54
N PRO A 313 6.46 -2.11 13.53
CA PRO A 313 6.06 -1.92 14.92
C PRO A 313 5.29 -0.61 15.04
N SER A 314 4.39 -0.52 16.04
CA SER A 314 3.73 0.76 16.32
C SER A 314 4.77 1.83 16.69
N ILE A 315 4.49 3.09 16.37
CA ILE A 315 5.36 4.23 16.72
C ILE A 315 5.58 4.28 18.23
N GLU A 316 4.54 4.00 19.01
CA GLU A 316 4.64 3.86 20.46
C GLU A 316 5.74 2.86 20.88
N ALA A 317 5.77 1.66 20.27
CA ALA A 317 6.77 0.64 20.57
C ALA A 317 8.17 1.05 20.13
N ARG A 318 8.30 1.78 19.01
CA ARG A 318 9.57 2.32 18.51
C ARG A 318 10.10 3.40 19.47
N CYS A 319 9.27 4.36 19.87
CA CYS A 319 9.62 5.40 20.85
C CYS A 319 10.02 4.79 22.20
N ALA A 320 9.24 3.82 22.73
CA ALA A 320 9.60 3.13 23.97
C ALA A 320 10.95 2.39 23.88
N ALA A 321 11.29 1.81 22.73
CA ALA A 321 12.60 1.19 22.50
C ALA A 321 13.73 2.23 22.47
N LEU A 322 13.53 3.38 21.84
CA LEU A 322 14.51 4.48 21.81
C LEU A 322 14.77 5.07 23.21
N VAL A 323 13.71 5.25 24.01
CA VAL A 323 13.84 5.66 25.42
C VAL A 323 14.66 4.64 26.20
N LYS A 324 14.28 3.35 26.08
CA LYS A 324 14.89 2.27 26.88
C LYS A 324 16.36 2.00 26.52
N PHE A 325 16.69 2.01 25.23
CA PHE A 325 17.99 1.53 24.76
C PHE A 325 18.93 2.62 24.28
N ALA A 326 18.41 3.79 23.94
CA ALA A 326 19.18 4.94 23.46
C ALA A 326 19.16 6.14 24.41
N GLY A 327 18.39 6.08 25.50
CA GLY A 327 18.32 7.15 26.51
C GLY A 327 17.56 8.38 26.04
N GLY A 328 16.69 8.26 25.04
CA GLY A 328 15.84 9.35 24.57
C GLY A 328 14.72 9.70 25.55
N HIS A 329 14.12 10.87 25.35
CA HIS A 329 12.95 11.34 26.07
C HIS A 329 11.73 11.40 25.14
N ASP A 330 10.65 10.72 25.54
CA ASP A 330 9.41 10.71 24.77
C ASP A 330 8.38 11.67 25.38
N PRO A 331 8.00 12.76 24.69
CA PRO A 331 6.97 13.69 25.19
C PRO A 331 5.55 13.10 25.14
N GLY A 332 5.39 11.91 24.59
CA GLY A 332 4.10 11.29 24.34
C GLY A 332 3.48 11.69 22.99
N PRO A 333 2.28 11.15 22.67
CA PRO A 333 1.57 11.49 21.45
C PRO A 333 1.33 12.99 21.36
N LEU A 334 1.69 13.60 20.22
CA LEU A 334 1.35 14.99 19.97
C LEU A 334 -0.16 15.07 19.82
N ALA A 335 -0.80 16.00 20.59
CA ALA A 335 -2.17 16.34 20.30
C ALA A 335 -2.25 16.76 18.83
N LEU A 336 -3.02 16.01 18.02
CA LEU A 336 -3.36 16.47 16.69
C LEU A 336 -4.11 17.79 16.91
N ASP A 337 -3.56 18.89 16.42
CA ASP A 337 -4.35 20.11 16.31
C ASP A 337 -5.60 19.69 15.53
N ALA A 338 -6.74 19.70 16.23
CA ALA A 338 -8.02 19.51 15.56
C ALA A 338 -7.99 20.50 14.39
N PRO A 339 -8.38 20.11 13.16
CA PRO A 339 -8.41 21.05 12.05
C PRO A 339 -9.09 22.29 12.59
N GLU A 340 -8.39 23.42 12.60
CA GLU A 340 -8.91 24.68 13.11
C GLU A 340 -10.29 24.82 12.50
N ALA A 341 -11.32 24.70 13.36
CA ALA A 341 -12.68 24.99 12.96
C ALA A 341 -12.62 26.46 12.56
N GLN A 342 -12.44 26.69 11.25
CA GLN A 342 -12.37 28.02 10.68
C GLN A 342 -13.52 28.84 11.27
N GLY A 343 -13.16 29.76 12.14
CA GLY A 343 -14.01 30.87 12.50
C GLY A 343 -15.05 30.63 13.58
N ARG A 344 -14.68 30.08 14.74
CA ARG A 344 -15.30 30.55 15.95
C ARG A 344 -14.44 31.71 16.48
N ILE A 345 -14.70 32.88 15.93
CA ILE A 345 -14.34 34.15 16.61
C ILE A 345 -15.05 34.06 17.97
N GLU A 346 -14.33 33.69 19.03
CA GLU A 346 -14.75 34.07 20.37
C GLU A 346 -14.66 35.59 20.43
N GLY A 347 -15.75 36.19 19.99
CA GLY A 347 -15.96 37.62 20.13
C GLY A 347 -15.94 37.96 21.58
N GLY A 348 -14.86 38.59 22.00
CA GLY A 348 -14.87 39.40 23.16
C GLY A 348 -16.11 40.32 23.05
N SER A 349 -16.84 40.45 24.14
CA SER A 349 -17.99 41.28 24.30
C SER A 349 -17.70 42.77 23.97
N ALA A 350 -17.75 43.10 22.70
CA ALA A 350 -17.95 44.47 22.24
C ALA A 350 -19.47 44.63 22.04
N GLN A 351 -20.14 45.18 22.99
CA GLN A 351 -21.52 45.69 22.84
C GLN A 351 -21.48 46.71 21.70
N GLY A 352 -21.92 46.32 20.51
CA GLY A 352 -22.17 47.23 19.42
C GLY A 352 -23.43 48.06 19.67
N PRO A 353 -23.59 49.25 19.08
CA PRO A 353 -24.69 50.17 19.34
C PRO A 353 -26.10 49.66 18.97
N TRP A 354 -26.23 48.42 18.60
CA TRP A 354 -27.50 47.79 18.16
C TRP A 354 -27.98 46.66 19.09
N SER A 355 -27.41 46.48 20.27
CA SER A 355 -27.78 45.40 21.20
C SER A 355 -28.78 45.78 22.27
N ALA A 356 -29.58 46.83 22.05
CA ALA A 356 -30.59 47.33 23.01
C ALA A 356 -32.00 47.24 22.47
N GLU A 357 -32.45 46.13 21.92
CA GLU A 357 -33.89 45.84 21.79
C GLU A 357 -34.24 44.56 22.53
N PRO A 358 -35.20 44.63 23.48
CA PRO A 358 -35.72 43.44 24.13
C PRO A 358 -36.46 42.56 23.12
N PRO A 359 -36.45 41.23 23.28
CA PRO A 359 -37.18 40.33 22.40
C PRO A 359 -38.68 40.67 22.39
N PRO A 360 -39.36 40.63 21.23
CA PRO A 360 -40.78 40.89 21.14
C PRO A 360 -41.58 39.92 22.02
N GLN A 361 -42.48 40.44 22.82
CA GLN A 361 -43.40 39.66 23.64
C GLN A 361 -44.28 38.81 22.71
N ALA A 362 -44.41 37.52 23.04
CA ALA A 362 -45.31 36.60 22.35
C ALA A 362 -46.77 37.14 22.48
N GLY A 363 -47.38 37.53 21.38
CA GLY A 363 -48.79 37.88 21.41
C GLY A 363 -49.27 38.98 20.42
N SER A 364 -48.44 39.54 19.55
CA SER A 364 -48.90 40.47 18.55
C SER A 364 -48.93 39.88 17.15
N PRO A 365 -50.07 39.85 16.44
CA PRO A 365 -50.07 39.40 15.02
C PRO A 365 -49.23 40.34 14.19
N GLY A 366 -48.27 39.78 13.44
CA GLY A 366 -47.50 40.57 12.44
C GLY A 366 -48.39 41.11 11.31
N PRO A 367 -47.90 42.07 10.49
CA PRO A 367 -48.70 42.72 9.47
C PRO A 367 -49.19 41.80 8.32
N TRP A 368 -48.95 40.54 8.40
CA TRP A 368 -49.38 39.51 7.44
C TRP A 368 -50.17 38.40 8.11
N GLY A 369 -51.20 38.77 8.90
CA GLY A 369 -52.06 37.84 9.61
C GLY A 369 -52.82 36.87 8.72
N ALA A 370 -52.20 35.74 8.37
CA ALA A 370 -52.84 34.57 7.84
C ALA A 370 -52.12 33.34 8.44
N GLU A 371 -52.80 32.56 9.27
CA GLU A 371 -52.34 31.28 9.73
C GLU A 371 -52.05 30.33 8.53
N PRO A 372 -50.93 29.60 8.51
CA PRO A 372 -50.73 28.54 7.49
C PRO A 372 -51.71 27.40 7.82
N GLN A 373 -52.63 27.16 6.87
CA GLN A 373 -53.48 25.97 6.91
C GLN A 373 -52.61 24.70 6.88
N ALA A 374 -52.82 23.83 7.83
CA ALA A 374 -52.18 22.53 7.91
C ALA A 374 -52.46 21.74 6.62
N GLY A 375 -51.43 21.52 5.84
CA GLY A 375 -51.48 20.67 4.65
C GLY A 375 -51.79 19.24 5.00
N LYS A 376 -52.70 18.64 4.26
CA LYS A 376 -53.06 17.21 4.38
C LYS A 376 -51.82 16.35 4.10
N PRO A 377 -51.65 15.18 4.71
CA PRO A 377 -50.57 14.28 4.44
C PRO A 377 -50.60 13.76 2.98
N PHE A 378 -49.47 13.80 2.33
CA PHE A 378 -49.25 13.32 0.97
C PHE A 378 -49.38 11.78 0.94
N LEU A 379 -50.28 11.25 0.12
CA LEU A 379 -50.38 9.83 -0.18
C LEU A 379 -49.38 9.50 -1.30
N PRO A 380 -48.61 8.40 -1.22
CA PRO A 380 -47.70 8.00 -2.26
C PRO A 380 -48.47 7.45 -3.47
N GLY A 381 -48.39 8.12 -4.62
CA GLY A 381 -48.98 7.62 -5.87
C GLY A 381 -49.35 8.64 -6.95
N GLU A 382 -49.26 9.95 -6.73
CA GLU A 382 -49.59 10.91 -7.82
C GLU A 382 -48.31 11.62 -8.32
N PRO A 383 -48.12 11.69 -9.65
CA PRO A 383 -46.99 12.45 -10.22
C PRO A 383 -47.26 13.95 -10.13
N PRO A 384 -46.23 14.78 -9.92
CA PRO A 384 -46.38 16.23 -9.88
C PRO A 384 -46.70 16.78 -11.26
N LEU A 385 -47.77 17.59 -11.33
CA LEU A 385 -48.14 18.37 -12.50
C LEU A 385 -47.10 19.45 -12.78
N GLY A 386 -46.61 19.41 -13.98
CA GLY A 386 -45.88 20.33 -14.83
C GLY A 386 -45.34 21.65 -14.26
N GLY A 387 -44.03 21.75 -14.31
CA GLY A 387 -43.26 22.99 -14.36
C GLY A 387 -42.04 22.79 -15.19
N GLY A 388 -42.02 23.28 -16.44
CA GLY A 388 -40.93 23.11 -17.39
C GLY A 388 -39.63 23.73 -16.86
N GLY A 389 -38.62 22.93 -16.66
CA GLY A 389 -37.26 23.37 -16.40
C GLY A 389 -36.52 23.76 -17.71
N PRO A 390 -35.39 24.43 -17.63
CA PRO A 390 -34.69 25.01 -18.79
C PRO A 390 -34.02 24.00 -19.75
N TRP A 391 -34.37 22.71 -19.69
CA TRP A 391 -33.83 21.64 -20.54
C TRP A 391 -34.92 20.83 -21.24
N ASP A 392 -35.80 21.51 -22.00
CA ASP A 392 -36.74 20.84 -22.91
C ASP A 392 -36.06 20.67 -24.29
N PRO A 393 -35.86 19.42 -24.80
CA PRO A 393 -35.15 19.17 -26.05
C PRO A 393 -36.01 19.46 -27.32
N LYS A 394 -37.07 20.24 -27.23
CA LYS A 394 -37.91 20.68 -28.38
C LYS A 394 -37.99 22.19 -28.54
N ARG A 395 -36.86 22.87 -28.35
CA ARG A 395 -36.64 24.21 -28.94
C ARG A 395 -35.32 24.23 -29.64
#